data_854dd2a4ebebc55f95cdba75e8d7713d
#
_entry.id   854dd2a4ebebc55f95cdba75e8d7713d
#
_cell.length_a   1.000
_cell.length_b   1.000
_cell.length_c   1.000
_cell.angle_alpha   90.00
_cell.angle_beta   90.00
_cell.angle_gamma   90.00
#
_symmetry.space_group_name_H-M   'P 1'
#
loop_
_entity.id
_entity.type
_entity.pdbx_description
1 polymer ?
#
loop_
_entity_poly.entity_id
_entity_poly.type
_entity_poly.pdbx_seq_one_letter_code
_entity_poly.pdbx_strand_id
1 'polypeptide(L)'
;MTTPQSKRFESTDEYIATEGLTLAVHAARALQKPLLVKGEPGTGKTLLAEQVAASLGMRLITWHIKSTTKAQQGLYEYDAVSRLRDSQLGEDKVYDIANYIKKGKLWEAFDSDERVVLLIDEIDKADIEFPNDLLHELDRMSFYVYETNQTIAAKHRPVIIITSNNE
;
A
#
# COMPACT_ATOMS: atom_id res chain seq x y z
N MET A 1 -0.80 -26.78 -22.50
CA MET A 1 -0.88 -25.86 -21.36
C MET A 1 0.16 -24.77 -21.54
N THR A 2 -0.25 -23.57 -21.85
CA THR A 2 0.62 -22.42 -21.92
C THR A 2 0.84 -21.94 -20.49
N THR A 3 2.07 -22.06 -19.99
CA THR A 3 2.47 -21.44 -18.72
C THR A 3 2.29 -19.92 -18.88
N PRO A 4 1.61 -19.21 -17.96
CA PRO A 4 1.52 -17.78 -18.07
C PRO A 4 2.94 -17.20 -18.04
N GLN A 5 3.36 -16.61 -19.14
CA GLN A 5 4.62 -15.88 -19.18
C GLN A 5 4.53 -14.78 -18.12
N SER A 6 5.37 -14.87 -17.09
CA SER A 6 5.46 -13.79 -16.11
C SER A 6 5.90 -12.54 -16.85
N LYS A 7 5.02 -11.52 -16.84
CA LYS A 7 5.37 -10.23 -17.45
C LYS A 7 6.66 -9.72 -16.82
N ARG A 8 7.66 -9.51 -17.66
CA ARG A 8 8.97 -9.04 -17.27
C ARG A 8 8.91 -7.52 -17.11
N PHE A 9 9.58 -6.99 -16.08
CA PHE A 9 9.77 -5.55 -15.97
C PHE A 9 10.63 -5.06 -17.13
N GLU A 10 10.14 -4.08 -17.89
CA GLU A 10 10.83 -3.48 -19.02
C GLU A 10 10.95 -1.98 -18.79
N SER A 11 12.04 -1.40 -19.25
CA SER A 11 12.19 0.05 -19.24
C SER A 11 11.31 0.68 -20.32
N THR A 12 10.84 1.90 -20.04
CA THR A 12 10.05 2.70 -20.98
C THR A 12 10.89 3.87 -21.50
N ASP A 13 10.36 4.59 -22.51
CA ASP A 13 11.03 5.77 -23.07
C ASP A 13 11.25 6.89 -22.04
N GLU A 14 10.43 6.91 -20.99
CA GLU A 14 10.49 7.92 -19.92
C GLU A 14 11.46 7.56 -18.80
N TYR A 15 11.74 6.26 -18.64
CA TYR A 15 12.60 5.75 -17.58
C TYR A 15 13.37 4.52 -18.05
N ILE A 16 14.69 4.56 -17.91
CA ILE A 16 15.56 3.44 -18.25
C ILE A 16 15.96 2.73 -16.95
N ALA A 17 15.41 1.54 -16.73
CA ALA A 17 15.78 0.73 -15.58
C ALA A 17 17.18 0.14 -15.76
N THR A 18 18.01 0.16 -14.71
CA THR A 18 19.28 -0.57 -14.69
C THR A 18 19.01 -2.07 -14.59
N GLU A 19 19.94 -2.89 -15.09
CA GLU A 19 19.82 -4.35 -15.02
C GLU A 19 19.66 -4.84 -13.58
N GLY A 20 20.42 -4.28 -12.64
CA GLY A 20 20.30 -4.60 -11.21
C GLY A 20 18.95 -4.24 -10.60
N LEU A 21 18.41 -3.09 -10.97
CA LEU A 21 17.10 -2.66 -10.52
C LEU A 21 15.98 -3.55 -11.10
N THR A 22 16.05 -3.88 -12.37
CA THR A 22 15.12 -4.82 -13.02
C THR A 22 15.12 -6.16 -12.29
N LEU A 23 16.28 -6.70 -11.98
CA LEU A 23 16.42 -7.95 -11.23
C LEU A 23 15.84 -7.85 -9.82
N ALA A 24 16.08 -6.73 -9.11
CA ALA A 24 15.53 -6.51 -7.78
C ALA A 24 14.00 -6.46 -7.78
N VAL A 25 13.39 -5.80 -8.77
CA VAL A 25 11.92 -5.74 -8.93
C VAL A 25 11.35 -7.14 -9.18
N HIS A 26 11.98 -7.92 -10.03
CA HIS A 26 11.56 -9.31 -10.27
C HIS A 26 11.70 -10.17 -9.03
N ALA A 27 12.81 -10.04 -8.29
CA ALA A 27 13.04 -10.77 -7.05
C ALA A 27 12.00 -10.39 -5.98
N ALA A 28 11.72 -9.11 -5.79
CA ALA A 28 10.71 -8.64 -4.84
C ALA A 28 9.32 -9.19 -5.16
N ARG A 29 8.96 -9.22 -6.42
CA ARG A 29 7.70 -9.80 -6.90
C ARG A 29 7.63 -11.31 -6.67
N ALA A 30 8.69 -12.04 -7.03
CA ALA A 30 8.75 -13.49 -6.91
C ALA A 30 8.80 -13.95 -5.45
N LEU A 31 9.58 -13.26 -4.61
CA LEU A 31 9.72 -13.55 -3.18
C LEU A 31 8.58 -12.97 -2.35
N GLN A 32 7.70 -12.17 -2.95
CA GLN A 32 6.57 -11.53 -2.28
C GLN A 32 6.99 -10.65 -1.09
N LYS A 33 8.13 -9.99 -1.21
CA LYS A 33 8.66 -9.07 -0.19
C LYS A 33 8.61 -7.63 -0.70
N PRO A 34 8.50 -6.64 0.21
CA PRO A 34 8.57 -5.24 -0.17
C PRO A 34 9.91 -4.88 -0.80
N LEU A 35 9.88 -4.07 -1.85
CA LEU A 35 11.08 -3.49 -2.46
C LEU A 35 11.31 -2.10 -1.87
N LEU A 36 12.44 -1.91 -1.20
CA LEU A 36 12.85 -0.61 -0.68
C LEU A 36 13.73 0.10 -1.69
N VAL A 37 13.30 1.30 -2.12
CA VAL A 37 14.03 2.15 -3.05
C VAL A 37 14.50 3.40 -2.30
N LYS A 38 15.81 3.51 -2.12
CA LYS A 38 16.46 4.65 -1.47
C LYS A 38 17.10 5.57 -2.50
N GLY A 39 17.16 6.84 -2.19
CA GLY A 39 17.84 7.83 -3.04
C GLY A 39 17.44 9.24 -2.69
N GLU A 40 18.18 10.20 -3.23
CA GLU A 40 17.92 11.62 -3.03
C GLU A 40 16.58 12.05 -3.68
N PRO A 41 15.95 13.15 -3.18
CA PRO A 41 14.77 13.73 -3.83
C PRO A 41 15.05 14.03 -5.31
N GLY A 42 14.06 13.75 -6.16
CA GLY A 42 14.16 14.02 -7.59
C GLY A 42 14.88 12.95 -8.41
N THR A 43 15.21 11.78 -7.83
CA THR A 43 15.87 10.68 -8.55
C THR A 43 14.91 9.74 -9.29
N GLY A 44 13.61 10.07 -9.34
CA GLY A 44 12.63 9.28 -10.10
C GLY A 44 12.06 8.06 -9.37
N LYS A 45 12.15 8.00 -8.04
CA LYS A 45 11.62 6.87 -7.24
C LYS A 45 10.12 6.65 -7.44
N THR A 46 9.33 7.72 -7.46
CA THR A 46 7.87 7.64 -7.70
C THR A 46 7.59 7.20 -9.14
N LEU A 47 8.33 7.75 -10.10
CA LEU A 47 8.22 7.36 -11.50
C LEU A 47 8.53 5.88 -11.70
N LEU A 48 9.49 5.33 -10.96
CA LEU A 48 9.79 3.91 -10.98
C LEU A 48 8.55 3.06 -10.65
N ALA A 49 7.82 3.42 -9.59
CA ALA A 49 6.60 2.69 -9.21
C ALA A 49 5.54 2.75 -10.29
N GLU A 50 5.36 3.90 -10.92
CA GLU A 50 4.44 4.08 -12.05
C GLU A 50 4.83 3.19 -13.22
N GLN A 51 6.11 3.12 -13.55
CA GLN A 51 6.61 2.30 -14.66
C GLN A 51 6.50 0.79 -14.35
N VAL A 52 6.76 0.38 -13.12
CA VAL A 52 6.57 -1.01 -12.69
C VAL A 52 5.10 -1.41 -12.84
N ALA A 53 4.19 -0.59 -12.36
CA ALA A 53 2.75 -0.85 -12.48
C ALA A 53 2.31 -0.96 -13.94
N ALA A 54 2.75 -0.03 -14.78
CA ALA A 54 2.45 -0.04 -16.21
C ALA A 54 3.01 -1.29 -16.92
N SER A 55 4.27 -1.65 -16.64
CA SER A 55 4.92 -2.83 -17.22
C SER A 55 4.27 -4.14 -16.82
N LEU A 56 3.74 -4.22 -15.60
CA LEU A 56 3.03 -5.39 -15.10
C LEU A 56 1.54 -5.41 -15.46
N GLY A 57 1.02 -4.31 -16.01
CA GLY A 57 -0.41 -4.16 -16.29
C GLY A 57 -1.25 -4.15 -15.02
N MET A 58 -0.71 -3.61 -13.92
CA MET A 58 -1.36 -3.54 -12.62
C MET A 58 -1.75 -2.10 -12.29
N ARG A 59 -2.83 -1.94 -11.51
CA ARG A 59 -3.23 -0.64 -10.97
C ARG A 59 -2.23 -0.21 -9.88
N LEU A 60 -1.89 1.08 -9.85
CA LEU A 60 -1.05 1.67 -8.81
C LEU A 60 -1.93 2.32 -7.75
N ILE A 61 -1.69 1.96 -6.49
CA ILE A 61 -2.24 2.64 -5.31
C ILE A 61 -1.07 3.33 -4.63
N THR A 62 -1.19 4.64 -4.38
CA THR A 62 -0.13 5.43 -3.74
C THR A 62 -0.56 5.90 -2.37
N TRP A 63 0.30 5.66 -1.39
CA TRP A 63 0.15 6.16 -0.02
C TRP A 63 1.28 7.13 0.27
N HIS A 64 0.96 8.42 0.30
CA HIS A 64 1.91 9.48 0.64
C HIS A 64 2.05 9.60 2.16
N ILE A 65 3.26 9.35 2.66
CA ILE A 65 3.55 9.43 4.09
C ILE A 65 3.88 10.87 4.48
N LYS A 66 3.33 11.29 5.62
CA LYS A 66 3.55 12.60 6.23
C LYS A 66 4.09 12.41 7.64
N SER A 67 4.61 13.47 8.25
CA SER A 67 5.12 13.45 9.62
C SER A 67 4.09 12.98 10.65
N THR A 68 2.80 13.20 10.37
CA THR A 68 1.68 12.82 11.24
C THR A 68 1.08 11.46 10.91
N THR A 69 1.56 10.79 9.86
CA THR A 69 1.01 9.52 9.42
C THR A 69 1.35 8.40 10.40
N LYS A 70 0.34 7.62 10.75
CA LYS A 70 0.48 6.39 11.57
C LYS A 70 0.20 5.16 10.71
N ALA A 71 0.84 4.04 11.04
CA ALA A 71 0.66 2.77 10.33
C ALA A 71 -0.82 2.33 10.32
N GLN A 72 -1.53 2.54 11.42
CA GLN A 72 -2.96 2.23 11.55
C GLN A 72 -3.81 2.92 10.48
N GLN A 73 -3.44 4.12 10.03
CA GLN A 73 -4.17 4.87 9.00
C GLN A 73 -4.14 4.17 7.64
N GLY A 74 -3.13 3.35 7.39
CA GLY A 74 -3.08 2.51 6.20
C GLY A 74 -4.09 1.37 6.22
N LEU A 75 -4.49 0.94 7.42
CA LEU A 75 -5.50 -0.08 7.62
C LEU A 75 -6.89 0.54 7.55
N TYR A 76 -7.29 1.25 8.58
CA TYR A 76 -8.57 1.98 8.64
C TYR A 76 -8.56 2.98 9.77
N GLU A 77 -9.51 3.90 9.71
CA GLU A 77 -9.82 4.83 10.79
C GLU A 77 -11.30 4.72 11.15
N TYR A 78 -11.60 4.73 12.45
CA TYR A 78 -12.97 4.74 12.95
C TYR A 78 -13.34 6.15 13.42
N ASP A 79 -14.38 6.74 12.81
CA ASP A 79 -14.87 8.07 13.12
C ASP A 79 -15.96 8.02 14.20
N ALA A 80 -15.52 7.82 15.45
CA ALA A 80 -16.40 7.77 16.60
C ALA A 80 -17.09 9.11 16.87
N VAL A 81 -16.44 10.23 16.56
CA VAL A 81 -16.98 11.57 16.80
C VAL A 81 -18.20 11.83 15.90
N SER A 82 -18.09 11.53 14.62
CA SER A 82 -19.20 11.66 13.69
C SER A 82 -20.36 10.74 14.07
N ARG A 83 -20.07 9.53 14.51
CA ARG A 83 -21.10 8.58 14.94
C ARG A 83 -21.85 9.09 16.17
N LEU A 84 -21.12 9.64 17.16
CA LEU A 84 -21.74 10.23 18.35
C LEU A 84 -22.64 11.41 17.98
N ARG A 85 -22.19 12.30 17.11
CA ARG A 85 -22.97 13.44 16.61
C ARG A 85 -24.24 12.97 15.91
N ASP A 86 -24.12 12.01 15.00
CA ASP A 86 -25.26 11.47 14.24
C ASP A 86 -26.26 10.77 15.16
N SER A 87 -25.78 10.08 16.20
CA SER A 87 -26.62 9.49 17.25
C SER A 87 -27.45 10.55 17.98
N GLN A 88 -26.85 11.69 18.31
CA GLN A 88 -27.56 12.80 18.96
C GLN A 88 -28.60 13.46 18.04
N LEU A 89 -28.38 13.41 16.73
CA LEU A 89 -29.30 13.95 15.72
C LEU A 89 -30.38 12.95 15.30
N GLY A 90 -30.33 11.71 15.83
CA GLY A 90 -31.31 10.67 15.49
C GLY A 90 -31.17 10.07 14.09
N GLU A 91 -29.97 10.14 13.50
CA GLU A 91 -29.68 9.60 12.18
C GLU A 91 -29.64 8.06 12.21
N ASP A 92 -30.36 7.41 11.30
CA ASP A 92 -30.44 5.94 11.24
C ASP A 92 -29.12 5.27 10.86
N LYS A 93 -28.23 5.94 10.16
CA LYS A 93 -26.93 5.40 9.75
C LYS A 93 -26.01 5.00 10.91
N VAL A 94 -26.33 5.47 12.15
CA VAL A 94 -25.56 5.10 13.36
C VAL A 94 -25.64 3.60 13.67
N TYR A 95 -26.69 2.91 13.20
CA TYR A 95 -26.88 1.49 13.44
C TYR A 95 -25.97 0.59 12.60
N ASP A 96 -25.41 1.12 11.52
CA ASP A 96 -24.39 0.44 10.74
C ASP A 96 -23.02 1.10 10.96
N ILE A 97 -22.20 0.43 11.77
CA ILE A 97 -20.86 0.94 12.13
C ILE A 97 -19.94 1.11 10.93
N ALA A 98 -20.14 0.34 9.86
CA ALA A 98 -19.37 0.44 8.63
C ALA A 98 -19.43 1.85 8.00
N ASN A 99 -20.51 2.61 8.24
CA ASN A 99 -20.65 3.99 7.78
C ASN A 99 -19.58 4.95 8.37
N TYR A 100 -18.92 4.53 9.46
CA TYR A 100 -17.92 5.33 10.18
C TYR A 100 -16.52 4.76 10.07
N ILE A 101 -16.34 3.73 9.24
CA ILE A 101 -15.03 3.14 8.94
C ILE A 101 -14.50 3.75 7.65
N LYS A 102 -13.36 4.44 7.77
CA LYS A 102 -12.62 4.96 6.61
C LYS A 102 -11.50 3.99 6.27
N LYS A 103 -11.59 3.34 5.13
CA LYS A 103 -10.58 2.39 4.67
C LYS A 103 -9.29 3.10 4.28
N GLY A 104 -8.16 2.58 4.73
CA GLY A 104 -6.84 3.06 4.34
C GLY A 104 -6.33 2.41 3.05
N LYS A 105 -5.13 2.81 2.63
CA LYS A 105 -4.51 2.33 1.39
C LYS A 105 -4.13 0.85 1.42
N LEU A 106 -3.76 0.32 2.60
CA LEU A 106 -3.50 -1.11 2.76
C LEU A 106 -4.79 -1.93 2.61
N TRP A 107 -5.87 -1.48 3.22
CA TRP A 107 -7.17 -2.14 3.04
C TRP A 107 -7.58 -2.15 1.57
N GLU A 108 -7.45 -1.01 0.90
CA GLU A 108 -7.76 -0.90 -0.53
C GLU A 108 -6.94 -1.89 -1.37
N ALA A 109 -5.64 -2.01 -1.09
CA ALA A 109 -4.76 -2.95 -1.79
C ALA A 109 -5.11 -4.41 -1.50
N PHE A 110 -5.44 -4.75 -0.24
CA PHE A 110 -5.79 -6.10 0.16
C PHE A 110 -7.15 -6.54 -0.40
N ASP A 111 -8.10 -5.62 -0.49
CA ASP A 111 -9.46 -5.89 -0.93
C ASP A 111 -9.63 -5.87 -2.46
N SER A 112 -8.60 -5.54 -3.18
CA SER A 112 -8.62 -5.50 -4.65
C SER A 112 -8.86 -6.89 -5.25
N ASP A 113 -9.75 -6.98 -6.23
CA ASP A 113 -10.03 -8.22 -6.96
C ASP A 113 -8.90 -8.62 -7.90
N GLU A 114 -8.00 -7.70 -8.21
CA GLU A 114 -6.80 -7.93 -9.01
C GLU A 114 -5.55 -7.57 -8.21
N ARG A 115 -4.43 -8.20 -8.56
CA ARG A 115 -3.15 -7.84 -7.96
C ARG A 115 -2.79 -6.41 -8.32
N VAL A 116 -2.39 -5.61 -7.33
CA VAL A 116 -2.03 -4.20 -7.48
C VAL A 116 -0.58 -3.94 -7.07
N VAL A 117 -0.05 -2.80 -7.48
CA VAL A 117 1.18 -2.23 -6.92
C VAL A 117 0.79 -1.20 -5.88
N LEU A 118 1.31 -1.36 -4.66
CA LEU A 118 1.17 -0.37 -3.59
C LEU A 118 2.50 0.36 -3.41
N LEU A 119 2.48 1.66 -3.68
CA LEU A 119 3.62 2.55 -3.41
C LEU A 119 3.41 3.22 -2.05
N ILE A 120 4.35 3.00 -1.14
CA ILE A 120 4.44 3.72 0.14
C ILE A 120 5.55 4.74 -0.01
N ASP A 121 5.15 5.99 -0.23
CA ASP A 121 6.05 7.04 -0.68
C ASP A 121 6.60 7.85 0.48
N GLU A 122 7.92 8.02 0.51
CA GLU A 122 8.63 8.84 1.48
C GLU A 122 8.45 8.38 2.95
N ILE A 123 8.70 7.10 3.21
CA ILE A 123 8.52 6.49 4.53
C ILE A 123 9.32 7.19 5.65
N ASP A 124 10.43 7.82 5.30
CA ASP A 124 11.31 8.54 6.22
C ASP A 124 10.67 9.81 6.81
N LYS A 125 9.57 10.30 6.25
CA LYS A 125 8.84 11.45 6.81
C LYS A 125 8.07 11.13 8.08
N ALA A 126 7.71 9.86 8.31
CA ALA A 126 6.97 9.43 9.50
C ALA A 126 7.88 9.30 10.73
N ASP A 127 7.27 9.03 11.89
CA ASP A 127 7.98 8.70 13.11
C ASP A 127 8.89 7.48 12.95
N ILE A 128 9.93 7.40 13.79
CA ILE A 128 10.92 6.32 13.76
C ILE A 128 10.31 4.93 13.93
N GLU A 129 9.19 4.82 14.63
CA GLU A 129 8.51 3.54 14.88
C GLU A 129 7.64 3.10 13.70
N PHE A 130 7.26 4.01 12.82
CA PHE A 130 6.35 3.74 11.70
C PHE A 130 6.82 2.60 10.80
N PRO A 131 8.09 2.51 10.35
CA PRO A 131 8.52 1.43 9.47
C PRO A 131 8.33 0.04 10.09
N ASN A 132 8.64 -0.12 11.37
CA ASN A 132 8.48 -1.42 12.06
C ASN A 132 7.01 -1.80 12.19
N ASP A 133 6.15 -0.85 12.57
CA ASP A 133 4.71 -1.07 12.68
C ASP A 133 4.12 -1.49 11.33
N LEU A 134 4.51 -0.80 10.27
CA LEU A 134 4.07 -1.10 8.91
C LEU A 134 4.53 -2.48 8.45
N LEU A 135 5.81 -2.81 8.61
CA LEU A 135 6.35 -4.10 8.19
C LEU A 135 5.65 -5.27 8.88
N HIS A 136 5.25 -5.11 10.12
CA HIS A 136 4.50 -6.12 10.86
C HIS A 136 3.15 -6.43 10.19
N GLU A 137 2.42 -5.41 9.77
CA GLU A 137 1.16 -5.57 9.06
C GLU A 137 1.36 -6.16 7.65
N LEU A 138 2.43 -5.76 6.96
CA LEU A 138 2.76 -6.28 5.64
C LEU A 138 3.18 -7.75 5.67
N ASP A 139 3.84 -8.21 6.71
CA ASP A 139 4.22 -9.61 6.85
C ASP A 139 2.99 -10.52 7.00
N ARG A 140 1.99 -10.06 7.71
CA ARG A 140 0.75 -10.82 7.92
C ARG A 140 -0.16 -10.85 6.70
N MET A 141 -0.15 -9.81 5.88
CA MET A 141 -1.09 -9.59 4.77
C MET A 141 -2.56 -9.72 5.19
N SER A 142 -2.82 -9.41 6.46
CA SER A 142 -4.17 -9.42 7.05
C SER A 142 -4.20 -8.53 8.29
N PHE A 143 -5.37 -8.05 8.61
CA PHE A 143 -5.60 -7.31 9.86
C PHE A 143 -7.03 -7.50 10.34
N TYR A 144 -7.25 -7.24 11.62
CA TYR A 144 -8.53 -7.38 12.26
C TYR A 144 -9.19 -6.01 12.46
N VAL A 145 -10.47 -5.90 12.09
CA VAL A 145 -11.29 -4.70 12.29
C VAL A 145 -12.15 -4.94 13.52
N TYR A 146 -11.77 -4.35 14.65
CA TYR A 146 -12.42 -4.60 15.94
C TYR A 146 -13.87 -4.15 15.97
N GLU A 147 -14.19 -3.03 15.32
CA GLU A 147 -15.52 -2.43 15.32
C GLU A 147 -16.55 -3.31 14.60
N THR A 148 -16.12 -4.05 13.59
CA THR A 148 -17.00 -4.92 12.78
C THR A 148 -16.76 -6.41 13.01
N ASN A 149 -15.80 -6.78 13.84
CA ASN A 149 -15.38 -8.17 14.07
C ASN A 149 -15.03 -8.92 12.77
N GLN A 150 -14.36 -8.23 11.86
CA GLN A 150 -13.94 -8.80 10.57
C GLN A 150 -12.43 -8.92 10.49
N THR A 151 -11.97 -10.01 9.86
CA THR A 151 -10.58 -10.13 9.41
C THR A 151 -10.52 -9.79 7.93
N ILE A 152 -9.68 -8.82 7.58
CA ILE A 152 -9.42 -8.44 6.19
C ILE A 152 -8.08 -9.06 5.79
N ALA A 153 -8.13 -9.98 4.85
CA ALA A 153 -6.94 -10.63 4.29
C ALA A 153 -6.74 -10.20 2.84
N ALA A 154 -5.50 -10.13 2.40
CA ALA A 154 -5.20 -9.82 1.01
C ALA A 154 -5.77 -10.90 0.09
N LYS A 155 -6.67 -10.53 -0.81
CA LYS A 155 -7.21 -11.42 -1.86
C LYS A 155 -6.10 -11.83 -2.82
N HIS A 156 -5.28 -10.87 -3.21
CA HIS A 156 -4.06 -11.04 -3.98
C HIS A 156 -2.95 -10.26 -3.32
N ARG A 157 -1.82 -10.91 -3.04
CA ARG A 157 -0.70 -10.24 -2.40
C ARG A 157 -0.17 -9.11 -3.28
N PRO A 158 -0.26 -7.83 -2.85
CA PRO A 158 0.20 -6.71 -3.66
C PRO A 158 1.72 -6.72 -3.85
N VAL A 159 2.17 -6.12 -4.95
CA VAL A 159 3.59 -5.74 -5.11
C VAL A 159 3.79 -4.45 -4.32
N ILE A 160 4.70 -4.47 -3.34
CA ILE A 160 4.91 -3.33 -2.45
C ILE A 160 6.24 -2.68 -2.76
N ILE A 161 6.19 -1.38 -3.05
CA ILE A 161 7.37 -0.53 -3.26
C ILE A 161 7.35 0.54 -2.18
N ILE A 162 8.45 0.66 -1.46
CA ILE A 162 8.63 1.65 -0.39
C ILE A 162 9.76 2.58 -0.82
N THR A 163 9.51 3.88 -0.81
CA THR A 163 10.55 4.87 -1.12
C THR A 163 11.02 5.59 0.14
N SER A 164 12.29 5.97 0.15
CA SER A 164 12.90 6.76 1.21
C SER A 164 13.95 7.70 0.61
N ASN A 165 14.02 8.93 1.15
CA ASN A 165 15.05 9.90 0.82
C ASN A 165 16.31 9.74 1.67
N ASN A 166 16.28 8.91 2.71
CA ASN A 166 17.45 8.63 3.54
C ASN A 166 18.38 7.63 2.84
N GLU A 167 19.69 7.87 2.95
CA GLU A 167 20.74 6.95 2.48
C GLU A 167 20.90 5.74 3.41
#